data_5a4dbaefee2c8f4c27d53be886f8b33a
#
_entry.id   5a4dbaefee2c8f4c27d53be886f8b33a
#
_cell.length_a   1.000
_cell.length_b   1.000
_cell.length_c   1.000
_cell.angle_alpha   90.00
_cell.angle_beta   90.00
_cell.angle_gamma   90.00
#
_symmetry.space_group_name_H-M   'P 1'
#
loop_
_entity.id
_entity.type
_entity.pdbx_description
1 polymer ?
#
loop_
_entity_poly.entity_id
_entity_poly.type
_entity_poly.pdbx_seq_one_letter_code
_entity_poly.pdbx_strand_id
1 'polypeptide(L)'
;MGKHGVLLRIFKQYHIEWIWYLSKEMRYLIFFAAGIFALDQLFKHAIDEEPKENFPRDLPGSKGLVQIRRAHNPGFSMGRLEKYPKLVKTLSLLATLFLIFALPYMSILLGDGFFLQKWGTAMVIGGASSNTYDRLIKGKVTDYINVRVLFLKNAIINIGDIAIYFGGMLYGIGVIFDL
;
A
#
# COMPACT_ATOMS: atom_id res chain seq x y z
N MET A 1 7.61 -30.17 42.45
CA MET A 1 7.56 -29.29 41.23
C MET A 1 6.23 -28.56 41.25
N GLY A 2 6.25 -27.29 41.60
CA GLY A 2 5.02 -26.56 41.90
C GLY A 2 4.21 -26.21 40.65
N LYS A 3 2.90 -26.04 40.82
CA LYS A 3 1.91 -25.66 39.79
C LYS A 3 2.35 -24.45 38.95
N HIS A 4 3.16 -23.54 39.51
CA HIS A 4 3.77 -22.41 38.77
C HIS A 4 4.72 -22.82 37.63
N GLY A 5 5.47 -23.92 37.75
CA GLY A 5 6.36 -24.38 36.71
C GLY A 5 5.66 -24.99 35.51
N VAL A 6 4.48 -25.56 35.72
CA VAL A 6 3.64 -26.14 34.65
C VAL A 6 2.95 -25.03 33.86
N LEU A 7 2.38 -24.03 34.54
CA LEU A 7 1.76 -22.85 33.88
C LEU A 7 2.75 -22.07 33.06
N LEU A 8 3.96 -21.83 33.57
CA LEU A 8 5.02 -21.14 32.83
C LEU A 8 5.49 -21.91 31.59
N ARG A 9 5.55 -23.27 31.65
CA ARG A 9 5.84 -24.09 30.45
C ARG A 9 4.72 -24.02 29.41
N ILE A 10 3.47 -24.10 29.85
CA ILE A 10 2.30 -24.02 28.99
C ILE A 10 2.27 -22.65 28.32
N PHE A 11 2.41 -21.54 29.07
CA PHE A 11 2.48 -20.20 28.53
C PHE A 11 3.65 -20.02 27.54
N LYS A 12 4.82 -20.56 27.84
CA LYS A 12 5.99 -20.47 26.98
C LYS A 12 5.85 -21.28 25.69
N GLN A 13 5.20 -22.45 25.76
CA GLN A 13 4.96 -23.31 24.60
C GLN A 13 3.92 -22.71 23.67
N TYR A 14 2.78 -22.27 24.20
CA TYR A 14 1.74 -21.63 23.37
C TYR A 14 2.19 -20.28 22.82
N HIS A 15 2.90 -19.46 23.58
CA HIS A 15 3.44 -18.19 23.06
C HIS A 15 4.47 -18.39 21.94
N ILE A 16 5.32 -19.40 22.01
CA ILE A 16 6.33 -19.66 20.99
C ILE A 16 5.67 -20.19 19.70
N GLU A 17 4.71 -21.07 19.78
CA GLU A 17 3.99 -21.58 18.61
C GLU A 17 3.18 -20.48 17.92
N TRP A 18 2.46 -19.65 18.66
CA TRP A 18 1.74 -18.50 18.13
C TRP A 18 2.67 -17.46 17.47
N ILE A 19 3.82 -17.17 18.08
CA ILE A 19 4.82 -16.26 17.51
C ILE A 19 5.39 -16.84 16.20
N TRP A 20 5.63 -18.14 16.10
CA TRP A 20 6.07 -18.79 14.86
C TRP A 20 4.99 -18.78 13.78
N TYR A 21 3.74 -19.02 14.13
CA TYR A 21 2.61 -18.96 13.20
C TYR A 21 2.37 -17.55 12.68
N LEU A 22 2.24 -16.58 13.59
CA LEU A 22 2.16 -15.15 13.25
C LEU A 22 3.36 -14.70 12.38
N SER A 23 4.56 -15.25 12.67
CA SER A 23 5.76 -14.91 11.89
C SER A 23 5.70 -15.41 10.44
N LYS A 24 5.01 -16.51 10.16
CA LYS A 24 4.88 -17.07 8.81
C LYS A 24 3.91 -16.25 7.95
N GLU A 25 2.69 -16.03 8.42
CA GLU A 25 1.69 -15.18 7.74
C GLU A 25 2.22 -13.75 7.56
N MET A 26 2.75 -13.16 8.62
CA MET A 26 3.30 -11.80 8.57
C MET A 26 4.43 -11.66 7.54
N ARG A 27 5.28 -12.66 7.39
CA ARG A 27 6.31 -12.63 6.33
C ARG A 27 5.69 -12.51 4.95
N TYR A 28 4.65 -13.30 4.65
CA TYR A 28 3.98 -13.20 3.34
C TYR A 28 3.34 -11.83 3.13
N LEU A 29 2.67 -11.28 4.13
CA LEU A 29 2.07 -9.94 4.05
C LEU A 29 3.14 -8.84 3.85
N ILE A 30 4.26 -8.95 4.55
CA ILE A 30 5.39 -8.01 4.40
C ILE A 30 6.02 -8.14 3.00
N PHE A 31 6.31 -9.35 2.52
CA PHE A 31 6.85 -9.55 1.17
C PHE A 31 5.89 -9.08 0.09
N PHE A 32 4.60 -9.27 0.28
CA PHE A 32 3.58 -8.78 -0.65
C PHE A 32 3.54 -7.25 -0.69
N ALA A 33 3.51 -6.59 0.47
CA ALA A 33 3.58 -5.13 0.54
C ALA A 33 4.88 -4.59 -0.05
N ALA A 34 6.02 -5.23 0.26
CA ALA A 34 7.33 -4.86 -0.30
C ALA A 34 7.38 -5.06 -1.83
N GLY A 35 6.74 -6.10 -2.34
CA GLY A 35 6.61 -6.35 -3.78
C GLY A 35 5.83 -5.24 -4.50
N ILE A 36 4.71 -4.79 -3.92
CA ILE A 36 3.93 -3.67 -4.46
C ILE A 36 4.75 -2.38 -4.44
N PHE A 37 5.40 -2.09 -3.31
CA PHE A 37 6.30 -0.95 -3.19
C PHE A 37 7.38 -0.96 -4.27
N ALA A 38 8.09 -2.07 -4.40
CA ALA A 38 9.18 -2.21 -5.36
C ALA A 38 8.69 -2.06 -6.82
N LEU A 39 7.56 -2.70 -7.14
CA LEU A 39 6.97 -2.62 -8.48
C LEU A 39 6.61 -1.18 -8.84
N ASP A 40 5.92 -0.46 -7.95
CA ASP A 40 5.53 0.93 -8.20
C ASP A 40 6.76 1.84 -8.32
N GLN A 41 7.78 1.67 -7.46
CA GLN A 41 9.02 2.44 -7.54
C GLN A 41 9.82 2.15 -8.82
N LEU A 42 9.83 0.91 -9.31
CA LEU A 42 10.46 0.57 -10.59
C LEU A 42 9.81 1.31 -11.75
N PHE A 43 8.47 1.32 -11.82
CA PHE A 43 7.75 2.05 -12.86
C PHE A 43 7.94 3.56 -12.74
N LYS A 44 7.87 4.13 -11.53
CA LYS A 44 8.12 5.55 -11.28
C LYS A 44 9.53 5.96 -11.72
N HIS A 45 10.53 5.14 -11.40
CA HIS A 45 11.90 5.38 -11.83
C HIS A 45 12.01 5.38 -13.35
N ALA A 46 11.49 4.35 -14.02
CA ALA A 46 11.50 4.27 -15.47
C ALA A 46 10.83 5.48 -16.15
N ILE A 47 9.69 5.95 -15.58
CA ILE A 47 8.99 7.15 -16.09
C ILE A 47 9.81 8.43 -15.84
N ASP A 48 10.46 8.55 -14.69
CA ASP A 48 11.26 9.74 -14.34
C ASP A 48 12.52 9.84 -15.21
N GLU A 49 13.15 8.72 -15.59
CA GLU A 49 14.36 8.66 -16.43
C GLU A 49 14.08 8.87 -17.94
N GLU A 50 12.85 8.62 -18.38
CA GLU A 50 12.52 8.70 -19.80
C GLU A 50 12.43 10.17 -20.28
N PRO A 51 12.88 10.53 -21.51
CA PRO A 51 12.76 11.87 -22.07
C PRO A 51 11.32 12.42 -22.06
N LYS A 52 11.15 13.71 -21.79
CA LYS A 52 9.82 14.35 -21.70
C LYS A 52 9.03 14.29 -23.00
N GLU A 53 9.73 14.28 -24.10
CA GLU A 53 9.19 14.26 -25.46
C GLU A 53 8.41 12.98 -25.75
N ASN A 54 8.68 11.88 -25.01
CA ASN A 54 7.99 10.62 -25.15
C ASN A 54 6.59 10.60 -24.48
N PHE A 55 6.21 11.67 -23.83
CA PHE A 55 4.92 11.81 -23.15
C PHE A 55 4.08 12.97 -23.70
N PRO A 56 2.76 12.80 -23.76
CA PRO A 56 1.97 11.61 -23.46
C PRO A 56 2.01 10.58 -24.59
N ARG A 57 1.87 9.29 -24.30
CA ARG A 57 1.72 8.25 -25.31
C ARG A 57 0.63 7.25 -24.92
N ASP A 58 -0.06 6.72 -25.91
CA ASP A 58 -1.07 5.69 -25.69
C ASP A 58 -0.40 4.35 -25.33
N LEU A 59 -0.96 3.64 -24.37
CA LEU A 59 -0.51 2.29 -24.03
C LEU A 59 -0.87 1.34 -25.19
N PRO A 60 0.08 0.61 -25.77
CA PRO A 60 -0.18 -0.34 -26.84
C PRO A 60 -1.30 -1.32 -26.47
N GLY A 61 -2.23 -1.55 -27.40
CA GLY A 61 -3.39 -2.43 -27.20
C GLY A 61 -4.56 -1.82 -26.40
N SER A 62 -4.40 -0.66 -25.78
CA SER A 62 -5.47 -0.01 -25.00
C SER A 62 -6.55 0.69 -25.84
N LYS A 63 -6.37 0.78 -27.16
CA LYS A 63 -7.27 1.52 -28.08
C LYS A 63 -7.52 2.98 -27.63
N GLY A 64 -6.50 3.61 -27.02
CA GLY A 64 -6.59 4.97 -26.52
C GLY A 64 -7.29 5.14 -25.17
N LEU A 65 -7.70 4.04 -24.53
CA LEU A 65 -8.34 4.08 -23.20
C LEU A 65 -7.35 4.33 -22.07
N VAL A 66 -6.08 3.95 -22.26
CA VAL A 66 -5.02 4.18 -21.27
C VAL A 66 -3.88 4.94 -21.93
N GLN A 67 -3.47 6.02 -21.30
CA GLN A 67 -2.35 6.85 -21.74
C GLN A 67 -1.29 6.88 -20.66
N ILE A 68 -0.04 6.69 -21.05
CA ILE A 68 1.11 6.90 -20.19
C ILE A 68 1.49 8.38 -20.23
N ARG A 69 1.56 8.98 -19.07
CA ARG A 69 1.94 10.38 -18.86
C ARG A 69 3.05 10.47 -17.83
N ARG A 70 3.69 11.61 -17.73
CA ARG A 70 4.55 11.94 -16.60
C ARG A 70 4.01 13.17 -15.91
N ALA A 71 3.44 12.96 -14.72
CA ALA A 71 2.93 14.01 -13.86
C ALA A 71 3.56 13.92 -12.47
N HIS A 72 3.77 15.07 -11.85
CA HIS A 72 4.31 15.17 -10.50
C HIS A 72 3.27 15.83 -9.60
N ASN A 73 2.85 15.11 -8.56
CA ASN A 73 1.77 15.49 -7.66
C ASN A 73 2.32 15.82 -6.26
N PRO A 74 2.37 17.11 -5.86
CA PRO A 74 2.80 17.49 -4.52
C PRO A 74 1.71 17.31 -3.46
N GLY A 75 0.45 17.07 -3.90
CA GLY A 75 -0.71 16.89 -3.05
C GLY A 75 -1.08 15.42 -2.80
N PHE A 76 -2.31 15.22 -2.35
CA PHE A 76 -2.98 13.91 -2.38
C PHE A 76 -3.61 13.66 -3.76
N SER A 77 -4.38 12.58 -3.87
CA SER A 77 -5.09 12.22 -5.10
C SER A 77 -5.73 13.44 -5.78
N MET A 78 -5.51 13.59 -7.08
CA MET A 78 -5.98 14.72 -7.92
C MET A 78 -5.49 16.10 -7.46
N GLY A 79 -4.28 16.19 -6.88
CA GLY A 79 -3.68 17.48 -6.46
C GLY A 79 -4.31 18.11 -5.22
N ARG A 80 -5.15 17.38 -4.48
CA ARG A 80 -5.74 17.93 -3.25
C ARG A 80 -4.67 18.30 -2.23
N LEU A 81 -4.83 19.44 -1.59
CA LEU A 81 -3.90 20.01 -0.61
C LEU A 81 -2.50 20.33 -1.19
N GLU A 82 -2.33 20.45 -2.50
CA GLU A 82 -1.05 20.77 -3.14
C GLU A 82 -0.39 22.06 -2.60
N LYS A 83 -1.20 23.01 -2.10
CA LYS A 83 -0.75 24.25 -1.45
C LYS A 83 -0.07 23.99 -0.09
N TYR A 84 -0.23 22.80 0.49
CA TYR A 84 0.28 22.44 1.80
C TYR A 84 1.19 21.18 1.75
N PRO A 85 2.28 21.19 0.98
CA PRO A 85 3.08 19.98 0.74
C PRO A 85 3.70 19.38 2.02
N LYS A 86 4.05 20.24 2.98
CA LYS A 86 4.55 19.77 4.29
C LYS A 86 3.49 18.99 5.06
N LEU A 87 2.25 19.49 5.06
CA LEU A 87 1.11 18.80 5.70
C LEU A 87 0.85 17.46 5.03
N VAL A 88 0.80 17.42 3.69
CA VAL A 88 0.61 16.21 2.91
C VAL A 88 1.68 15.17 3.21
N LYS A 89 2.95 15.59 3.25
CA LYS A 89 4.10 14.74 3.61
C LYS A 89 3.94 14.15 5.01
N THR A 90 3.63 14.99 6.00
CA THR A 90 3.48 14.55 7.41
C THR A 90 2.30 13.60 7.56
N LEU A 91 1.14 13.92 6.99
CA LEU A 91 -0.05 13.05 7.06
C LEU A 91 0.18 11.72 6.36
N SER A 92 0.85 11.73 5.19
CA SER A 92 1.21 10.48 4.49
C SER A 92 2.11 9.59 5.34
N LEU A 93 3.13 10.17 5.98
CA LEU A 93 4.04 9.44 6.86
C LEU A 93 3.30 8.85 8.07
N LEU A 94 2.51 9.67 8.77
CA LEU A 94 1.77 9.21 9.95
C LEU A 94 0.76 8.12 9.61
N ALA A 95 0.01 8.28 8.51
CA ALA A 95 -0.95 7.27 8.05
C ALA A 95 -0.25 5.95 7.66
N THR A 96 0.87 6.03 6.93
CA THR A 96 1.64 4.85 6.56
C THR A 96 2.21 4.12 7.78
N LEU A 97 2.80 4.86 8.73
CA LEU A 97 3.30 4.28 9.98
C LEU A 97 2.17 3.64 10.79
N PHE A 98 1.03 4.32 10.90
CA PHE A 98 -0.14 3.75 11.58
C PHE A 98 -0.55 2.40 10.98
N LEU A 99 -0.63 2.28 9.66
CA LEU A 99 -0.98 1.03 8.99
C LEU A 99 0.08 -0.07 9.19
N ILE A 100 1.37 0.29 9.15
CA ILE A 100 2.48 -0.65 9.40
C ILE A 100 2.38 -1.24 10.82
N PHE A 101 2.03 -0.44 11.83
CA PHE A 101 1.84 -0.94 13.19
C PHE A 101 0.48 -1.62 13.40
N ALA A 102 -0.56 -1.20 12.67
CA ALA A 102 -1.88 -1.81 12.76
C ALA A 102 -1.91 -3.24 12.22
N LEU A 103 -1.16 -3.56 11.16
CA LEU A 103 -1.19 -4.88 10.54
C LEU A 103 -0.78 -6.02 11.47
N PRO A 104 0.37 -5.97 12.19
CA PRO A 104 0.70 -6.99 13.19
C PRO A 104 -0.33 -7.04 14.33
N TYR A 105 -0.82 -5.90 14.79
CA TYR A 105 -1.86 -5.85 15.83
C TYR A 105 -3.15 -6.54 15.38
N MET A 106 -3.59 -6.29 14.15
CA MET A 106 -4.73 -6.98 13.55
C MET A 106 -4.51 -8.49 13.46
N SER A 107 -3.32 -8.93 13.01
CA SER A 107 -2.98 -10.36 12.91
C SER A 107 -3.01 -11.06 14.27
N ILE A 108 -2.62 -10.37 15.35
CA ILE A 108 -2.67 -10.89 16.71
C ILE A 108 -4.12 -10.99 17.20
N LEU A 109 -4.94 -9.96 17.00
CA LEU A 109 -6.30 -9.90 17.55
C LEU A 109 -7.30 -10.75 16.76
N LEU A 110 -7.18 -10.75 15.43
CA LEU A 110 -8.15 -11.38 14.55
C LEU A 110 -7.83 -12.87 14.29
N GLY A 111 -6.63 -13.34 14.68
CA GLY A 111 -6.22 -14.75 14.50
C GLY A 111 -6.22 -15.15 13.01
N ASP A 112 -6.62 -16.39 12.71
CA ASP A 112 -6.56 -16.99 11.38
C ASP A 112 -7.65 -16.49 10.42
N GLY A 113 -8.68 -15.87 10.93
CA GLY A 113 -9.73 -15.22 10.15
C GLY A 113 -9.27 -13.92 9.48
N PHE A 114 -10.24 -13.27 8.84
CA PHE A 114 -10.06 -11.91 8.32
C PHE A 114 -8.98 -11.79 7.23
N PHE A 115 -8.93 -12.79 6.35
CA PHE A 115 -7.96 -12.86 5.25
C PHE A 115 -8.00 -11.60 4.37
N LEU A 116 -9.20 -11.16 3.97
CA LEU A 116 -9.37 -10.01 3.10
C LEU A 116 -8.91 -8.71 3.76
N GLN A 117 -9.15 -8.54 5.07
CA GLN A 117 -8.71 -7.36 5.81
C GLN A 117 -7.18 -7.29 5.91
N LYS A 118 -6.52 -8.42 6.20
CA LYS A 118 -5.07 -8.47 6.31
C LYS A 118 -4.36 -8.22 4.98
N TRP A 119 -4.78 -8.93 3.93
CA TRP A 119 -4.22 -8.75 2.59
C TRP A 119 -4.55 -7.39 1.98
N GLY A 120 -5.77 -6.89 2.20
CA GLY A 120 -6.17 -5.55 1.82
C GLY A 120 -5.31 -4.49 2.51
N THR A 121 -5.07 -4.62 3.82
CA THR A 121 -4.18 -3.73 4.57
C THR A 121 -2.73 -3.81 4.06
N ALA A 122 -2.21 -5.01 3.75
CA ALA A 122 -0.88 -5.17 3.19
C ALA A 122 -0.75 -4.49 1.80
N MET A 123 -1.79 -4.57 0.95
CA MET A 123 -1.84 -3.82 -0.31
C MET A 123 -1.77 -2.31 -0.08
N VAL A 124 -2.58 -1.80 0.85
CA VAL A 124 -2.57 -0.37 1.19
C VAL A 124 -1.21 0.06 1.70
N ILE A 125 -0.57 -0.73 2.57
CA ILE A 125 0.78 -0.44 3.09
C ILE A 125 1.79 -0.34 1.95
N GLY A 126 1.79 -1.29 1.00
CA GLY A 126 2.71 -1.28 -0.13
C GLY A 126 2.59 -0.01 -0.98
N GLY A 127 1.36 0.32 -1.40
CA GLY A 127 1.08 1.51 -2.19
C GLY A 127 1.32 2.83 -1.43
N ALA A 128 0.86 2.92 -0.18
CA ALA A 128 1.06 4.09 0.67
C ALA A 128 2.54 4.33 0.98
N SER A 129 3.31 3.26 1.23
CA SER A 129 4.75 3.35 1.46
C SER A 129 5.49 3.91 0.23
N SER A 130 5.12 3.46 -0.98
CA SER A 130 5.70 3.98 -2.22
C SER A 130 5.40 5.48 -2.41
N ASN A 131 4.15 5.89 -2.24
CA ASN A 131 3.77 7.29 -2.34
C ASN A 131 4.37 8.16 -1.22
N THR A 132 4.53 7.61 -0.03
CA THR A 132 5.18 8.29 1.10
C THR A 132 6.68 8.46 0.86
N TYR A 133 7.35 7.42 0.34
CA TYR A 133 8.76 7.49 -0.06
C TYR A 133 9.01 8.63 -1.05
N ASP A 134 8.21 8.71 -2.12
CA ASP A 134 8.33 9.80 -3.09
C ASP A 134 8.18 11.18 -2.44
N ARG A 135 7.19 11.34 -1.56
CA ARG A 135 7.00 12.61 -0.84
C ARG A 135 8.15 12.95 0.09
N LEU A 136 8.75 11.94 0.74
CA LEU A 136 9.87 12.14 1.65
C LEU A 136 11.16 12.51 0.91
N ILE A 137 11.44 11.84 -0.21
CA ILE A 137 12.71 11.94 -0.92
C ILE A 137 12.64 12.96 -2.06
N LYS A 138 11.58 12.90 -2.89
CA LYS A 138 11.42 13.74 -4.09
C LYS A 138 10.55 14.98 -3.83
N GLY A 139 9.83 15.05 -2.70
CA GLY A 139 8.87 16.11 -2.37
C GLY A 139 7.53 16.02 -3.09
N LYS A 140 7.36 15.09 -4.02
CA LYS A 140 6.19 14.93 -4.89
C LYS A 140 6.10 13.48 -5.34
N VAL A 141 4.88 13.01 -5.66
CA VAL A 141 4.64 11.67 -6.18
C VAL A 141 4.70 11.69 -7.70
N THR A 142 5.30 10.68 -8.32
CA THR A 142 5.26 10.47 -9.77
C THR A 142 4.02 9.66 -10.13
N ASP A 143 3.10 10.28 -10.88
CA ASP A 143 1.87 9.67 -11.40
C ASP A 143 2.03 9.46 -12.91
N TYR A 144 1.59 8.28 -13.45
CA TYR A 144 1.92 7.96 -14.83
C TYR A 144 0.83 7.23 -15.62
N ILE A 145 -0.25 6.77 -15.00
CA ILE A 145 -1.36 6.07 -15.67
C ILE A 145 -2.56 7.00 -15.76
N ASN A 146 -2.96 7.40 -16.95
CA ASN A 146 -4.20 8.13 -17.18
C ASN A 146 -5.23 7.22 -17.85
N VAL A 147 -6.27 6.88 -17.11
CA VAL A 147 -7.40 6.07 -17.60
C VAL A 147 -8.46 6.99 -18.15
N ARG A 148 -8.62 7.00 -19.48
CA ARG A 148 -9.47 7.96 -20.22
C ARG A 148 -10.93 7.49 -20.30
N VAL A 149 -11.50 7.06 -19.18
CA VAL A 149 -12.90 6.59 -19.10
C VAL A 149 -13.67 7.42 -18.09
N LEU A 150 -14.90 7.78 -18.45
CA LEU A 150 -15.88 8.45 -17.58
C LEU A 150 -15.24 9.57 -16.71
N PHE A 151 -15.42 9.46 -15.39
CA PHE A 151 -14.93 10.43 -14.39
C PHE A 151 -13.42 10.36 -14.13
N LEU A 152 -12.72 9.31 -14.61
CA LEU A 152 -11.27 9.13 -14.43
C LEU A 152 -10.42 9.82 -15.52
N LYS A 153 -11.02 10.33 -16.59
CA LYS A 153 -10.28 10.88 -17.74
C LYS A 153 -9.25 11.97 -17.41
N ASN A 154 -9.45 12.68 -16.31
CA ASN A 154 -8.56 13.74 -15.84
C ASN A 154 -7.65 13.29 -14.70
N ALA A 155 -7.82 12.05 -14.18
CA ALA A 155 -6.97 11.54 -13.13
C ALA A 155 -5.74 10.86 -13.73
N ILE A 156 -4.57 11.19 -13.18
CA ILE A 156 -3.34 10.46 -13.44
C ILE A 156 -2.98 9.80 -12.12
N ILE A 157 -2.78 8.49 -12.15
CA ILE A 157 -2.53 7.63 -10.98
C ILE A 157 -1.28 6.80 -11.20
N ASN A 158 -0.85 6.08 -10.18
CA ASN A 158 0.25 5.13 -10.22
C ASN A 158 -0.19 3.75 -9.67
N ILE A 159 0.67 2.74 -9.73
CA ILE A 159 0.39 1.40 -9.20
C ILE A 159 0.14 1.46 -7.69
N GLY A 160 0.86 2.32 -6.96
CA GLY A 160 0.62 2.52 -5.53
C GLY A 160 -0.80 2.98 -5.23
N ASP A 161 -1.35 3.92 -6.03
CA ASP A 161 -2.75 4.36 -5.89
C ASP A 161 -3.72 3.22 -6.18
N ILE A 162 -3.47 2.43 -7.24
CA ILE A 162 -4.28 1.24 -7.55
C ILE A 162 -4.28 0.27 -6.35
N ALA A 163 -3.12 0.01 -5.78
CA ALA A 163 -2.99 -0.86 -4.61
C ALA A 163 -3.76 -0.32 -3.39
N ILE A 164 -3.70 1.00 -3.14
CA ILE A 164 -4.45 1.64 -2.06
C ILE A 164 -5.96 1.47 -2.26
N TYR A 165 -6.49 1.74 -3.47
CA TYR A 165 -7.91 1.63 -3.76
C TYR A 165 -8.41 0.19 -3.68
N PHE A 166 -7.73 -0.75 -4.34
CA PHE A 166 -8.11 -2.16 -4.31
C PHE A 166 -7.93 -2.77 -2.92
N GLY A 167 -6.86 -2.45 -2.21
CA GLY A 167 -6.64 -2.91 -0.84
C GLY A 167 -7.70 -2.40 0.12
N GLY A 168 -8.07 -1.12 0.01
CA GLY A 168 -9.17 -0.55 0.79
C GLY A 168 -10.52 -1.19 0.47
N MET A 169 -10.78 -1.50 -0.80
CA MET A 169 -11.98 -2.23 -1.22
C MET A 169 -12.03 -3.65 -0.65
N LEU A 170 -10.92 -4.40 -0.74
CA LEU A 170 -10.83 -5.75 -0.15
C LEU A 170 -11.06 -5.72 1.36
N TYR A 171 -10.43 -4.77 2.06
CA TYR A 171 -10.67 -4.57 3.49
C TYR A 171 -12.15 -4.32 3.79
N GLY A 172 -12.80 -3.42 3.05
CA GLY A 172 -14.21 -3.10 3.21
C GLY A 172 -15.13 -4.29 2.95
N ILE A 173 -14.85 -5.08 1.90
CA ILE A 173 -15.59 -6.33 1.62
C ILE A 173 -15.43 -7.30 2.79
N GLY A 174 -14.21 -7.50 3.29
CA GLY A 174 -13.96 -8.36 4.43
C GLY A 174 -14.73 -7.94 5.69
N VAL A 175 -14.83 -6.62 5.94
CA VAL A 175 -15.62 -6.09 7.08
C VAL A 175 -17.13 -6.30 6.90
N ILE A 176 -17.64 -6.10 5.67
CA ILE A 176 -19.09 -6.20 5.40
C ILE A 176 -19.58 -7.64 5.50
N PHE A 177 -18.79 -8.61 5.03
CA PHE A 177 -19.18 -10.00 4.94
C PHE A 177 -18.59 -10.89 6.04
N ASP A 178 -17.86 -10.31 6.97
CA ASP A 178 -17.20 -11.00 8.09
C ASP A 178 -16.29 -12.17 7.63
N LEU A 179 -15.44 -11.91 6.62
CA LEU A 179 -14.58 -12.87 5.90
C LEU A 179 -13.09 -12.72 6.27
#